data_b4669aadd0ba6d4b91c79258d6a35e03
#
_entry.id   b4669aadd0ba6d4b91c79258d6a35e03
#
_cell.length_a   1.000
_cell.length_b   1.000
_cell.length_c   1.000
_cell.angle_alpha   90.00
_cell.angle_beta   90.00
_cell.angle_gamma   90.00
#
_symmetry.space_group_name_H-M   'P 1'
#
loop_
_entity.id
_entity.type
_entity.pdbx_description
1 polymer ?
#
loop_
_entity_poly.entity_id
_entity_poly.type
_entity_poly.pdbx_seq_one_letter_code
_entity_poly.pdbx_strand_id
1 'polypeptide(L)'
;EVNQVLSELKQDYKIAILSNSEPDIIRFNIAKIGVAFDEVVLASEAKCYKPSAGMFNELIKRLNECPKNITHIAQSFYHDMRTAKDLGFGRRIWINRYKKQGDLSYKPDAEISDMRRLHEHL
;
A
#
# COMPACT_ATOMS: atom_id res chain seq x y z
N GLU A 1 4.43 -12.71 -10.94
CA GLU A 1 3.27 -12.67 -10.03
C GLU A 1 2.79 -11.25 -9.79
N VAL A 2 3.66 -10.40 -9.25
CA VAL A 2 3.31 -9.01 -8.93
C VAL A 2 2.93 -8.22 -10.17
N ASN A 3 3.71 -8.34 -11.23
CA ASN A 3 3.44 -7.67 -12.50
C ASN A 3 2.05 -8.03 -13.04
N GLN A 4 1.73 -9.32 -13.09
CA GLN A 4 0.46 -9.79 -13.60
C GLN A 4 -0.72 -9.26 -12.78
N VAL A 5 -0.64 -9.37 -11.45
CA VAL A 5 -1.70 -8.91 -10.56
C VAL A 5 -1.92 -7.41 -10.70
N LEU A 6 -0.85 -6.61 -10.69
CA LEU A 6 -0.97 -5.16 -10.80
C LEU A 6 -1.46 -4.71 -12.18
N SER A 7 -1.03 -5.39 -13.24
CA SER A 7 -1.52 -5.09 -14.59
C SER A 7 -3.03 -5.31 -14.72
N GLU A 8 -3.53 -6.37 -14.12
CA GLU A 8 -4.96 -6.66 -14.09
C GLU A 8 -5.74 -5.64 -13.26
N LEU A 9 -5.23 -5.29 -12.07
CA LEU A 9 -5.87 -4.32 -11.20
C LEU A 9 -5.92 -2.93 -11.81
N LYS A 10 -4.91 -2.53 -12.57
CA LYS A 10 -4.87 -1.21 -13.19
C LYS A 10 -5.98 -0.99 -14.20
N GLN A 11 -6.58 -2.04 -14.72
CA GLN A 11 -7.73 -1.92 -15.63
C GLN A 11 -8.95 -1.33 -14.94
N ASP A 12 -9.11 -1.58 -13.63
CA ASP A 12 -10.30 -1.18 -12.87
C ASP A 12 -10.00 -0.17 -11.77
N TYR A 13 -8.74 -0.02 -11.36
CA TYR A 13 -8.34 0.81 -10.22
C TYR A 13 -7.16 1.69 -10.57
N LYS A 14 -7.08 2.83 -9.89
CA LYS A 14 -5.81 3.56 -9.80
C LYS A 14 -4.90 2.81 -8.84
N ILE A 15 -3.62 2.71 -9.18
CA ILE A 15 -2.63 2.08 -8.32
C ILE A 15 -1.54 3.08 -7.94
N ALA A 16 -1.11 2.99 -6.69
CA ALA A 16 -0.13 3.91 -6.13
C ALA A 16 0.88 3.19 -5.23
N ILE A 17 2.05 3.79 -5.08
CA ILE A 17 3.07 3.34 -4.15
C ILE A 17 3.22 4.35 -3.02
N LEU A 18 3.34 3.84 -1.79
CA LEU A 18 3.67 4.60 -0.60
C LEU A 18 4.87 3.92 0.05
N SER A 19 6.05 4.54 0.04
CA SER A 19 7.27 3.86 0.44
C SER A 19 8.23 4.74 1.21
N ASN A 20 8.90 4.14 2.21
CA ASN A 20 10.03 4.76 2.92
C ASN A 20 11.34 4.68 2.13
N SER A 21 11.38 3.95 1.03
CA SER A 21 12.59 3.73 0.25
C SER A 21 13.08 5.01 -0.44
N GLU A 22 14.39 5.06 -0.72
CA GLU A 22 15.00 6.15 -1.47
C GLU A 22 14.51 6.18 -2.92
N PRO A 23 14.49 7.36 -3.58
CA PRO A 23 13.99 7.49 -4.95
C PRO A 23 14.66 6.56 -5.96
N ASP A 24 15.97 6.37 -5.86
CA ASP A 24 16.71 5.51 -6.81
C ASP A 24 16.29 4.04 -6.66
N ILE A 25 16.09 3.59 -5.43
CA ILE A 25 15.66 2.22 -5.14
C ILE A 25 14.25 2.00 -5.68
N ILE A 26 13.35 2.96 -5.48
CA ILE A 26 11.98 2.84 -5.96
C ILE A 26 11.92 2.86 -7.49
N ARG A 27 12.68 3.72 -8.15
CA ARG A 27 12.74 3.74 -9.62
C ARG A 27 13.19 2.39 -10.17
N PHE A 28 14.21 1.79 -9.56
CA PHE A 28 14.70 0.47 -9.95
C PHE A 28 13.59 -0.58 -9.78
N ASN A 29 12.91 -0.57 -8.63
CA ASN A 29 11.86 -1.55 -8.34
C ASN A 29 10.65 -1.38 -9.27
N ILE A 30 10.25 -0.16 -9.57
CA ILE A 30 9.14 0.12 -10.49
C ILE A 30 9.48 -0.38 -11.90
N ALA A 31 10.70 -0.11 -12.37
CA ALA A 31 11.15 -0.59 -13.67
C ALA A 31 11.14 -2.13 -13.73
N LYS A 32 11.54 -2.78 -12.64
CA LYS A 32 11.56 -4.24 -12.55
C LYS A 32 10.14 -4.83 -12.52
N ILE A 33 9.21 -4.16 -11.85
CA ILE A 33 7.80 -4.58 -11.82
C ILE A 33 7.16 -4.43 -13.20
N GLY A 34 7.53 -3.38 -13.95
CA GLY A 34 7.08 -3.16 -15.31
C GLY A 34 5.65 -2.65 -15.45
N VAL A 35 5.10 -2.03 -14.40
CA VAL A 35 3.76 -1.45 -14.40
C VAL A 35 3.86 0.03 -14.03
N ALA A 36 3.14 0.89 -14.74
CA ALA A 36 3.10 2.32 -14.43
C ALA A 36 2.13 2.58 -13.28
N PHE A 37 2.59 3.31 -12.27
CA PHE A 37 1.77 3.69 -11.12
C PHE A 37 1.18 5.08 -11.35
N ASP A 38 -0.06 5.27 -10.89
CA ASP A 38 -0.74 6.56 -11.00
C ASP A 38 -0.12 7.60 -10.07
N GLU A 39 0.30 7.19 -8.88
CA GLU A 39 1.02 8.05 -7.93
C GLU A 39 2.11 7.27 -7.22
N VAL A 40 3.20 7.96 -6.89
CA VAL A 40 4.30 7.42 -6.07
C VAL A 40 4.62 8.45 -4.99
N VAL A 41 4.41 8.08 -3.73
CA VAL A 41 4.70 8.94 -2.58
C VAL A 41 5.88 8.36 -1.82
N LEU A 42 6.93 9.14 -1.67
CA LEU A 42 8.15 8.73 -0.99
C LEU A 42 8.39 9.57 0.26
N ALA A 43 9.11 9.00 1.21
CA ALA A 43 9.44 9.67 2.47
C ALA A 43 10.21 10.98 2.23
N SER A 44 11.12 11.00 1.26
CA SER A 44 11.90 12.20 0.94
C SER A 44 11.03 13.35 0.46
N GLU A 45 9.97 13.06 -0.28
CA GLU A 45 9.03 14.07 -0.78
C GLU A 45 8.08 14.56 0.30
N ALA A 46 7.55 13.64 1.09
CA ALA A 46 6.62 13.97 2.18
C ALA A 46 7.33 14.52 3.42
N LYS A 47 8.67 14.42 3.48
CA LYS A 47 9.51 14.86 4.60
C LYS A 47 9.14 14.15 5.91
N CYS A 48 8.72 12.91 5.82
CA CYS A 48 8.39 12.06 6.97
C CYS A 48 8.42 10.60 6.54
N TYR A 49 8.43 9.70 7.51
CA TYR A 49 8.48 8.26 7.26
C TYR A 49 7.25 7.58 7.83
N LYS A 50 6.80 6.48 7.18
CA LYS A 50 5.81 5.61 7.80
C LYS A 50 6.39 5.09 9.15
N PRO A 51 5.60 4.93 10.18
CA PRO A 51 4.14 4.97 10.25
C PRO A 51 3.53 6.36 10.49
N SER A 52 4.28 7.42 10.33
CA SER A 52 3.73 8.77 10.45
C SER A 52 2.61 9.00 9.44
N ALA A 53 1.57 9.72 9.86
CA ALA A 53 0.41 10.01 9.01
C ALA A 53 0.74 10.89 7.81
N GLY A 54 1.86 11.63 7.83
CA GLY A 54 2.20 12.59 6.78
C GLY A 54 2.27 12.00 5.38
N MET A 55 2.88 10.83 5.22
CA MET A 55 2.96 10.17 3.92
C MET A 55 1.59 9.71 3.43
N PHE A 56 0.79 9.16 4.32
CA PHE A 56 -0.57 8.72 3.99
C PHE A 56 -1.44 9.92 3.59
N ASN A 57 -1.32 11.03 4.29
CA ASN A 57 -2.06 12.25 3.98
C ASN A 57 -1.65 12.82 2.62
N GLU A 58 -0.37 12.77 2.28
CA GLU A 58 0.11 13.19 0.96
C GLU A 58 -0.47 12.31 -0.15
N LEU A 59 -0.56 11.00 0.07
CA LEU A 59 -1.17 10.09 -0.87
C LEU A 59 -2.65 10.42 -1.08
N ILE A 60 -3.39 10.62 0.01
CA ILE A 60 -4.82 10.97 -0.05
C ILE A 60 -5.01 12.24 -0.87
N LYS A 61 -4.18 13.24 -0.64
CA LYS A 61 -4.23 14.51 -1.36
C LYS A 61 -3.96 14.33 -2.85
N ARG A 62 -2.92 13.58 -3.21
CA ARG A 62 -2.56 13.36 -4.62
C ARG A 62 -3.61 12.56 -5.37
N LEU A 63 -4.19 11.55 -4.74
CA LEU A 63 -5.25 10.75 -5.33
C LEU A 63 -6.58 11.52 -5.40
N ASN A 64 -6.72 12.57 -4.60
CA ASN A 64 -7.96 13.34 -4.47
C ASN A 64 -9.14 12.43 -4.15
N GLU A 65 -8.95 11.51 -3.21
CA GLU A 65 -9.95 10.51 -2.82
C GLU A 65 -10.21 10.55 -1.33
N CYS A 66 -11.42 10.15 -0.92
CA CYS A 66 -11.70 9.90 0.48
C CYS A 66 -10.97 8.64 0.94
N PRO A 67 -10.40 8.62 2.15
CA PRO A 67 -9.73 7.42 2.65
C PRO A 67 -10.57 6.14 2.58
N LYS A 68 -11.86 6.24 2.82
CA LYS A 68 -12.78 5.09 2.75
C LYS A 68 -12.84 4.42 1.38
N ASN A 69 -12.39 5.13 0.32
CA ASN A 69 -12.35 4.60 -1.04
C ASN A 69 -10.99 4.03 -1.41
N ILE A 70 -10.05 4.01 -0.47
CA ILE A 70 -8.69 3.52 -0.67
C ILE A 70 -8.50 2.18 0.01
N THR A 71 -7.96 1.22 -0.73
CA THR A 71 -7.51 -0.06 -0.18
C THR A 71 -5.99 0.00 -0.03
N HIS A 72 -5.51 -0.24 1.18
CA HIS A 72 -4.07 -0.26 1.46
C HIS A 72 -3.59 -1.70 1.62
N ILE A 73 -2.61 -2.07 0.82
CA ILE A 73 -2.06 -3.42 0.77
C ILE A 73 -0.59 -3.33 1.11
N ALA A 74 -0.16 -4.06 2.13
CA ALA A 74 1.22 -3.96 2.58
C ALA A 74 1.69 -5.21 3.31
N GLN A 75 3.01 -5.38 3.35
CA GLN A 75 3.67 -6.45 4.07
C GLN A 75 4.01 -6.07 5.51
N SER A 76 4.31 -4.81 5.78
CA SER A 76 4.67 -4.37 7.12
C SER A 76 3.43 -4.01 7.94
N PHE A 77 3.16 -4.79 8.96
CA PHE A 77 2.06 -4.49 9.87
C PHE A 77 2.30 -3.17 10.63
N TYR A 78 3.49 -3.02 11.18
CA TYR A 78 3.85 -1.83 11.96
C TYR A 78 3.78 -0.54 11.16
N HIS A 79 4.34 -0.54 9.95
CA HIS A 79 4.42 0.68 9.13
C HIS A 79 3.10 1.06 8.46
N ASP A 80 2.20 0.11 8.25
CA ASP A 80 1.10 0.30 7.32
C ASP A 80 -0.30 0.06 7.91
N MET A 81 -0.50 -1.04 8.62
CA MET A 81 -1.87 -1.44 9.02
C MET A 81 -2.48 -0.51 10.06
N ARG A 82 -1.68 -0.06 11.01
CA ARG A 82 -2.14 0.81 12.09
C ARG A 82 -2.55 2.19 11.57
N THR A 83 -1.66 2.86 10.87
CA THR A 83 -1.90 4.23 10.39
C THR A 83 -3.06 4.27 9.40
N ALA A 84 -3.14 3.29 8.50
CA ALA A 84 -4.25 3.22 7.55
C ALA A 84 -5.60 3.08 8.27
N LYS A 85 -5.66 2.30 9.35
CA LYS A 85 -6.88 2.20 10.15
C LYS A 85 -7.22 3.53 10.81
N ASP A 86 -6.25 4.15 11.46
CA ASP A 86 -6.45 5.42 12.17
C ASP A 86 -6.93 6.53 11.23
N LEU A 87 -6.52 6.50 9.98
CA LEU A 87 -6.93 7.48 8.96
C LEU A 87 -8.24 7.13 8.25
N GLY A 88 -8.83 5.98 8.57
CA GLY A 88 -10.13 5.60 8.03
C GLY A 88 -10.11 5.02 6.61
N PHE A 89 -9.02 4.36 6.23
CA PHE A 89 -8.96 3.67 4.94
C PHE A 89 -10.06 2.62 4.86
N GLY A 90 -10.66 2.48 3.67
CA GLY A 90 -11.82 1.62 3.48
C GLY A 90 -11.52 0.15 3.64
N ARG A 91 -10.34 -0.29 3.23
CA ARG A 91 -9.91 -1.67 3.36
C ARG A 91 -8.41 -1.73 3.57
N ARG A 92 -7.97 -2.68 4.39
CA ARG A 92 -6.56 -2.93 4.66
C ARG A 92 -6.31 -4.43 4.49
N ILE A 93 -5.35 -4.76 3.63
CA ILE A 93 -4.98 -6.15 3.35
C ILE A 93 -3.52 -6.33 3.74
N TRP A 94 -3.28 -7.26 4.65
CA TRP A 94 -1.94 -7.57 5.12
C TRP A 94 -1.37 -8.76 4.36
N ILE A 95 -0.25 -8.55 3.67
CA ILE A 95 0.50 -9.63 3.03
C ILE A 95 1.45 -10.20 4.07
N ASN A 96 1.02 -11.26 4.73
CA ASN A 96 1.78 -11.88 5.82
C ASN A 96 2.56 -13.10 5.30
N ARG A 97 3.67 -12.85 4.59
CA ARG A 97 4.50 -13.90 4.00
C ARG A 97 5.15 -14.79 5.05
N TYR A 98 5.44 -14.24 6.23
CA TYR A 98 6.20 -14.92 7.28
C TYR A 98 5.35 -15.41 8.43
N LYS A 99 4.04 -15.37 8.29
CA LYS A 99 3.06 -15.84 9.30
C LYS A 99 3.31 -15.25 10.69
N LYS A 100 3.55 -13.94 10.73
CA LYS A 100 3.73 -13.20 11.98
C LYS A 100 2.39 -12.94 12.65
N GLN A 101 2.42 -12.65 13.94
CA GLN A 101 1.24 -12.16 14.65
C GLN A 101 1.17 -10.64 14.54
N GLY A 102 -0.03 -10.12 14.30
CA GLY A 102 -0.29 -8.68 14.32
C GLY A 102 -0.98 -8.26 15.60
N ASP A 103 -1.15 -6.95 15.75
CA ASP A 103 -1.89 -6.37 16.87
C ASP A 103 -3.38 -6.53 16.61
N LEU A 104 -4.10 -7.19 17.51
CA LEU A 104 -5.53 -7.43 17.37
C LEU A 104 -6.35 -6.14 17.34
N SER A 105 -5.84 -5.05 17.96
CA SER A 105 -6.49 -3.74 17.92
C SER A 105 -6.49 -3.16 16.51
N TYR A 106 -5.60 -3.63 15.63
CA TYR A 106 -5.46 -3.16 14.26
C TYR A 106 -5.60 -4.30 13.26
N LYS A 107 -6.40 -5.30 13.58
CA LYS A 107 -6.62 -6.45 12.71
C LYS A 107 -7.03 -5.98 11.31
N PRO A 108 -6.35 -6.46 10.24
CA PRO A 108 -6.70 -6.08 8.89
C PRO A 108 -8.02 -6.71 8.44
N ASP A 109 -8.60 -6.19 7.37
CA ASP A 109 -9.81 -6.75 6.77
C ASP A 109 -9.55 -8.09 6.13
N ALA A 110 -8.35 -8.30 5.61
CA ALA A 110 -7.92 -9.58 5.08
C ALA A 110 -6.42 -9.77 5.31
N GLU A 111 -6.02 -11.03 5.43
CA GLU A 111 -4.62 -11.43 5.54
C GLU A 111 -4.36 -12.49 4.49
N ILE A 112 -3.35 -12.27 3.65
CA ILE A 112 -2.98 -13.19 2.56
C ILE A 112 -1.49 -13.47 2.64
N SER A 113 -1.07 -14.61 2.06
CA SER A 113 0.34 -15.02 2.09
C SER A 113 1.16 -14.37 0.98
N ASP A 114 0.52 -14.05 -0.15
CA ASP A 114 1.16 -13.42 -1.31
C ASP A 114 0.11 -12.72 -2.18
N MET A 115 0.54 -12.13 -3.29
CA MET A 115 -0.32 -11.32 -4.15
C MET A 115 -1.28 -12.13 -5.03
N ARG A 116 -1.08 -13.43 -5.18
CA ARG A 116 -1.85 -14.23 -6.16
C ARG A 116 -3.34 -14.26 -5.90
N ARG A 117 -3.75 -14.18 -4.64
CA ARG A 117 -5.15 -14.24 -4.25
C ARG A 117 -5.75 -12.89 -3.92
N LEU A 118 -5.05 -11.81 -4.28
CA LEU A 118 -5.48 -10.46 -3.94
C LEU A 118 -6.88 -10.13 -4.50
N HIS A 119 -7.18 -10.56 -5.71
CA HIS A 119 -8.48 -10.28 -6.34
C HIS A 119 -9.67 -10.76 -5.53
N GLU A 120 -9.51 -11.82 -4.75
CA GLU A 120 -10.57 -12.39 -3.94
C GLU A 120 -11.00 -11.46 -2.79
N HIS A 121 -10.20 -10.44 -2.49
CA HIS A 121 -10.40 -9.55 -1.36
C HIS A 121 -10.71 -8.10 -1.77
N LEU A 122 -10.91 -7.85 -3.03
CA LEU A 122 -11.18 -6.50 -3.56
C LEU A 122 -12.60 -6.27 -4.01
#